data_58f08ae7bc25a79214939d050c3d1d2f
#
_entry.id   58f08ae7bc25a79214939d050c3d1d2f
#
_cell.length_a   1.000
_cell.length_b   1.000
_cell.length_c   1.000
_cell.angle_alpha   90.00
_cell.angle_beta   90.00
_cell.angle_gamma   90.00
#
_symmetry.space_group_name_H-M   'P 1'
#
loop_
_entity.id
_entity.type
_entity.pdbx_description
1 polymer ?
#
loop_
_entity_poly.entity_id
_entity_poly.type
_entity_poly.pdbx_seq_one_letter_code
_entity_poly.pdbx_strand_id
1 'polypeptide(L)'
;MTQHLADKVVIVTGAASGFGRLIAQDCAVRGARVVGMDVDADALDEVMGGIRAAGGQALGQTADVADLAAVRAGAEAAVEAFGGVDVLVNNAGVMPLAYFADHERAWQRWHRAIDINIKGVVNGIAAVYDQMIAQGRGHVVNISSIYGNGGVAGAGVYSATKAAVTALSDALRVEAQGRIKVTNVKPTGVLGTNLASGVVNETAVMALAGQNGPQFAENLGNFLTGSLRPEQTDVDSTQYWLITPEDLAAAVVHVIDQPWGITISDVTVRATGENYVR
;
A
#
# COMPACT_ATOMS: atom_id res chain seq x y z
N MET A 1 25.38 3.30 -6.58
CA MET A 1 24.29 2.40 -6.99
C MET A 1 23.55 3.07 -8.14
N THR A 2 23.26 2.34 -9.21
CA THR A 2 22.51 2.87 -10.35
C THR A 2 21.08 3.15 -9.88
N GLN A 3 20.60 4.38 -10.01
CA GLN A 3 19.22 4.74 -9.67
C GLN A 3 18.33 4.41 -10.87
N HIS A 4 17.45 3.42 -10.72
CA HIS A 4 16.55 3.00 -11.79
C HIS A 4 15.19 3.72 -11.71
N LEU A 5 14.97 4.57 -10.69
CA LEU A 5 13.75 5.36 -10.50
C LEU A 5 13.77 6.71 -11.26
N ALA A 6 14.96 7.25 -11.52
CA ALA A 6 15.07 8.52 -12.22
C ALA A 6 14.28 8.51 -13.54
N ASP A 7 13.51 9.57 -13.77
CA ASP A 7 12.64 9.79 -14.94
C ASP A 7 11.46 8.82 -15.11
N LYS A 8 11.28 7.80 -14.25
CA LYS A 8 10.08 6.96 -14.28
C LYS A 8 8.84 7.75 -13.89
N VAL A 9 7.75 7.49 -14.59
CA VAL A 9 6.42 7.99 -14.24
C VAL A 9 5.75 7.01 -13.28
N VAL A 10 5.50 7.45 -12.05
CA VAL A 10 4.98 6.62 -10.96
C VAL A 10 3.61 7.13 -10.52
N ILE A 11 2.57 6.31 -10.70
CA ILE A 11 1.24 6.57 -10.16
C ILE A 11 1.15 5.91 -8.77
N VAL A 12 0.66 6.65 -7.77
CA VAL A 12 0.42 6.14 -6.41
C VAL A 12 -1.02 6.44 -6.01
N THR A 13 -1.80 5.40 -5.71
CA THR A 13 -3.16 5.56 -5.18
C THR A 13 -3.16 5.66 -3.66
N GLY A 14 -4.06 6.44 -3.06
CA GLY A 14 -4.05 6.74 -1.63
C GLY A 14 -2.85 7.61 -1.24
N ALA A 15 -2.49 8.59 -2.10
CA ALA A 15 -1.26 9.37 -1.98
C ALA A 15 -1.35 10.56 -1.01
N ALA A 16 -2.54 10.89 -0.50
CA ALA A 16 -2.74 12.02 0.40
C ALA A 16 -2.23 11.76 1.83
N SER A 17 -2.05 10.49 2.23
CA SER A 17 -1.69 10.15 3.60
C SER A 17 -0.90 8.84 3.72
N GLY A 18 -0.43 8.53 4.94
CA GLY A 18 0.17 7.24 5.30
C GLY A 18 1.29 6.80 4.36
N PHE A 19 1.28 5.52 3.96
CA PHE A 19 2.32 4.95 3.08
C PHE A 19 2.33 5.60 1.70
N GLY A 20 1.16 5.86 1.11
CA GLY A 20 1.05 6.43 -0.23
C GLY A 20 1.77 7.78 -0.33
N ARG A 21 1.59 8.64 0.67
CA ARG A 21 2.31 9.91 0.77
C ARG A 21 3.82 9.70 0.81
N LEU A 22 4.30 8.82 1.68
CA LEU A 22 5.74 8.55 1.83
C LEU A 22 6.34 7.92 0.57
N ILE A 23 5.65 6.96 -0.04
CA ILE A 23 6.08 6.35 -1.31
C ILE A 23 6.18 7.42 -2.41
N ALA A 24 5.18 8.31 -2.52
CA ALA A 24 5.17 9.40 -3.49
C ALA A 24 6.36 10.35 -3.29
N GLN A 25 6.61 10.76 -2.04
CA GLN A 25 7.72 11.64 -1.66
C GLN A 25 9.08 10.98 -1.94
N ASP A 26 9.28 9.73 -1.52
CA ASP A 26 10.54 9.00 -1.70
C ASP A 26 10.84 8.72 -3.18
N CYS A 27 9.81 8.39 -3.99
CA CYS A 27 9.97 8.27 -5.44
C CYS A 27 10.42 9.60 -6.06
N ALA A 28 9.80 10.72 -5.67
CA ALA A 28 10.14 12.04 -6.19
C ALA A 28 11.56 12.47 -5.81
N VAL A 29 12.01 12.23 -4.58
CA VAL A 29 13.40 12.48 -4.11
C VAL A 29 14.42 11.72 -4.96
N ARG A 30 14.05 10.54 -5.50
CA ARG A 30 14.89 9.73 -6.38
C ARG A 30 14.73 10.09 -7.87
N GLY A 31 14.07 11.20 -8.18
CA GLY A 31 13.95 11.74 -9.53
C GLY A 31 12.81 11.15 -10.35
N ALA A 32 11.86 10.44 -9.74
CA ALA A 32 10.64 10.01 -10.42
C ALA A 32 9.67 11.20 -10.63
N ARG A 33 8.84 11.10 -11.68
CA ARG A 33 7.69 11.97 -11.94
C ARG A 33 6.47 11.31 -11.32
N VAL A 34 5.85 11.94 -10.33
CA VAL A 34 4.82 11.31 -9.50
C VAL A 34 3.44 11.81 -9.87
N VAL A 35 2.49 10.89 -10.01
CA VAL A 35 1.06 11.20 -10.05
C VAL A 35 0.39 10.59 -8.83
N GLY A 36 -0.03 11.44 -7.90
CA GLY A 36 -0.80 11.04 -6.72
C GLY A 36 -2.29 10.99 -7.02
N MET A 37 -2.97 9.94 -6.59
CA MET A 37 -4.42 9.82 -6.63
C MET A 37 -4.97 9.63 -5.22
N ASP A 38 -5.99 10.40 -4.83
CA ASP A 38 -6.70 10.25 -3.57
C ASP A 38 -8.11 10.85 -3.67
N VAL A 39 -8.98 10.49 -2.74
CA VAL A 39 -10.31 11.11 -2.59
C VAL A 39 -10.25 12.43 -1.82
N ASP A 40 -9.23 12.62 -1.00
CA ASP A 40 -8.99 13.84 -0.22
C ASP A 40 -8.17 14.84 -1.06
N ALA A 41 -8.88 15.72 -1.75
CA ALA A 41 -8.28 16.68 -2.68
C ALA A 41 -7.33 17.65 -1.97
N ASP A 42 -7.72 18.14 -0.79
CA ASP A 42 -6.94 19.16 -0.07
C ASP A 42 -5.62 18.57 0.46
N ALA A 43 -5.69 17.40 1.11
CA ALA A 43 -4.50 16.70 1.59
C ALA A 43 -3.60 16.23 0.43
N LEU A 44 -4.18 15.83 -0.71
CA LEU A 44 -3.43 15.47 -1.90
C LEU A 44 -2.68 16.67 -2.47
N ASP A 45 -3.32 17.84 -2.56
CA ASP A 45 -2.70 19.07 -3.06
C ASP A 45 -1.55 19.52 -2.16
N GLU A 46 -1.68 19.36 -0.83
CA GLU A 46 -0.60 19.64 0.12
C GLU A 46 0.61 18.74 -0.16
N VAL A 47 0.41 17.43 -0.31
CA VAL A 47 1.49 16.46 -0.58
C VAL A 47 2.17 16.74 -1.92
N MET A 48 1.39 16.91 -3.00
CA MET A 48 1.95 17.17 -4.32
C MET A 48 2.61 18.56 -4.40
N GLY A 49 2.05 19.54 -3.70
CA GLY A 49 2.65 20.85 -3.53
C GLY A 49 3.99 20.82 -2.81
N GLY A 50 4.08 20.02 -1.75
CA GLY A 50 5.34 19.79 -1.03
C GLY A 50 6.42 19.15 -1.89
N ILE A 51 6.06 18.17 -2.72
CA ILE A 51 7.00 17.54 -3.68
C ILE A 51 7.50 18.59 -4.69
N ARG A 52 6.62 19.40 -5.25
CA ARG A 52 7.00 20.46 -6.22
C ARG A 52 7.87 21.54 -5.56
N ALA A 53 7.55 21.94 -4.35
CA ALA A 53 8.35 22.92 -3.59
C ALA A 53 9.78 22.43 -3.27
N ALA A 54 9.94 21.10 -3.13
CA ALA A 54 11.25 20.45 -2.97
C ALA A 54 12.00 20.23 -4.32
N GLY A 55 11.44 20.70 -5.45
CA GLY A 55 12.06 20.60 -6.78
C GLY A 55 11.70 19.31 -7.54
N GLY A 56 10.83 18.46 -7.00
CA GLY A 56 10.31 17.26 -7.68
C GLY A 56 9.21 17.59 -8.69
N GLN A 57 8.89 16.60 -9.55
CA GLN A 57 7.78 16.69 -10.51
C GLN A 57 6.59 15.88 -9.98
N ALA A 58 5.48 16.55 -9.71
CA ALA A 58 4.28 15.89 -9.15
C ALA A 58 2.98 16.51 -9.66
N LEU A 59 2.00 15.65 -9.89
CA LEU A 59 0.62 15.96 -10.28
C LEU A 59 -0.35 15.28 -9.31
N GLY A 60 -1.35 16.00 -8.83
CA GLY A 60 -2.46 15.45 -8.04
C GLY A 60 -3.70 15.23 -8.92
N GLN A 61 -4.35 14.08 -8.74
CA GLN A 61 -5.62 13.77 -9.39
C GLN A 61 -6.61 13.25 -8.34
N THR A 62 -7.65 14.01 -8.05
CA THR A 62 -8.70 13.57 -7.13
C THR A 62 -9.46 12.40 -7.76
N ALA A 63 -9.42 11.22 -7.12
CA ALA A 63 -10.04 10.02 -7.65
C ALA A 63 -10.46 9.06 -6.53
N ASP A 64 -11.68 8.53 -6.61
CA ASP A 64 -12.06 7.33 -5.88
C ASP A 64 -11.60 6.11 -6.70
N VAL A 65 -10.74 5.26 -6.13
CA VAL A 65 -10.25 4.05 -6.82
C VAL A 65 -11.36 3.06 -7.16
N ALA A 66 -12.51 3.14 -6.48
CA ALA A 66 -13.69 2.33 -6.81
C ALA A 66 -14.40 2.79 -8.10
N ASP A 67 -14.09 3.98 -8.62
CA ASP A 67 -14.58 4.52 -9.88
C ASP A 67 -13.53 4.37 -10.99
N LEU A 68 -13.77 3.45 -11.93
CA LEU A 68 -12.87 3.20 -13.05
C LEU A 68 -12.65 4.44 -13.92
N ALA A 69 -13.67 5.28 -14.11
CA ALA A 69 -13.53 6.47 -14.96
C ALA A 69 -12.59 7.49 -14.31
N ALA A 70 -12.69 7.69 -13.01
CA ALA A 70 -11.79 8.57 -12.26
C ALA A 70 -10.32 8.06 -12.28
N VAL A 71 -10.12 6.74 -12.13
CA VAL A 71 -8.77 6.14 -12.19
C VAL A 71 -8.17 6.25 -13.59
N ARG A 72 -8.96 6.03 -14.64
CA ARG A 72 -8.53 6.23 -16.05
C ARG A 72 -8.13 7.67 -16.32
N ALA A 73 -8.93 8.63 -15.89
CA ALA A 73 -8.59 10.05 -16.05
C ALA A 73 -7.24 10.39 -15.41
N GLY A 74 -6.93 9.79 -14.26
CA GLY A 74 -5.63 9.97 -13.61
C GLY A 74 -4.47 9.31 -14.37
N ALA A 75 -4.68 8.15 -14.99
CA ALA A 75 -3.69 7.52 -15.85
C ALA A 75 -3.48 8.31 -17.15
N GLU A 76 -4.54 8.84 -17.74
CA GLU A 76 -4.47 9.72 -18.92
C GLU A 76 -3.71 11.02 -18.60
N ALA A 77 -3.98 11.63 -17.45
CA ALA A 77 -3.24 12.80 -16.99
C ALA A 77 -1.73 12.53 -16.81
N ALA A 78 -1.36 11.33 -16.35
CA ALA A 78 0.05 10.92 -16.28
C ALA A 78 0.68 10.83 -17.67
N VAL A 79 -0.03 10.28 -18.66
CA VAL A 79 0.44 10.18 -20.05
C VAL A 79 0.56 11.57 -20.67
N GLU A 80 -0.43 12.45 -20.48
CA GLU A 80 -0.42 13.82 -21.01
C GLU A 80 0.73 14.65 -20.42
N ALA A 81 0.91 14.61 -19.09
CA ALA A 81 1.91 15.42 -18.41
C ALA A 81 3.34 14.90 -18.57
N PHE A 82 3.53 13.58 -18.61
CA PHE A 82 4.83 12.94 -18.46
C PHE A 82 5.19 11.93 -19.55
N GLY A 83 4.28 11.68 -20.51
CA GLY A 83 4.52 10.87 -21.70
C GLY A 83 4.29 9.37 -21.53
N GLY A 84 3.86 8.88 -20.35
CA GLY A 84 3.60 7.46 -20.16
C GLY A 84 3.34 7.09 -18.70
N VAL A 85 3.28 5.78 -18.41
CA VAL A 85 3.15 5.22 -17.05
C VAL A 85 4.13 4.07 -16.91
N ASP A 86 5.20 4.24 -16.12
CA ASP A 86 6.18 3.19 -15.87
C ASP A 86 5.81 2.32 -14.67
N VAL A 87 5.22 2.91 -13.62
CA VAL A 87 4.88 2.22 -12.37
C VAL A 87 3.48 2.62 -11.90
N LEU A 88 2.69 1.63 -11.51
CA LEU A 88 1.47 1.82 -10.72
C LEU A 88 1.64 1.21 -9.34
N VAL A 89 1.44 1.99 -8.28
CA VAL A 89 1.36 1.51 -6.89
C VAL A 89 -0.10 1.55 -6.44
N ASN A 90 -0.75 0.39 -6.43
CA ASN A 90 -2.07 0.19 -5.84
C ASN A 90 -1.93 0.13 -4.31
N ASN A 91 -1.92 1.30 -3.68
CA ASN A 91 -1.74 1.44 -2.24
C ASN A 91 -3.05 1.78 -1.52
N ALA A 92 -3.99 2.46 -2.15
CA ALA A 92 -5.28 2.79 -1.52
C ALA A 92 -5.93 1.56 -0.89
N GLY A 93 -6.33 1.67 0.38
CA GLY A 93 -6.91 0.54 1.11
C GLY A 93 -7.47 0.94 2.47
N VAL A 94 -8.40 0.12 2.97
CA VAL A 94 -9.02 0.26 4.28
C VAL A 94 -9.05 -1.09 5.01
N MET A 95 -9.07 -1.06 6.36
CA MET A 95 -9.02 -2.25 7.21
C MET A 95 -10.19 -2.27 8.21
N PRO A 96 -11.40 -2.68 7.82
CA PRO A 96 -12.55 -2.76 8.70
C PRO A 96 -12.52 -4.03 9.57
N LEU A 97 -11.79 -3.99 10.68
CA LEU A 97 -11.71 -5.11 11.61
C LEU A 97 -13.02 -5.25 12.40
N ALA A 98 -13.62 -6.43 12.31
CA ALA A 98 -14.85 -6.79 13.03
C ALA A 98 -15.04 -8.32 12.96
N TYR A 99 -15.65 -8.92 13.97
CA TYR A 99 -16.12 -10.30 13.92
C TYR A 99 -17.40 -10.40 13.07
N PHE A 100 -17.70 -11.57 12.51
CA PHE A 100 -18.97 -11.76 11.81
C PHE A 100 -20.20 -11.49 12.69
N ALA A 101 -20.08 -11.66 13.99
CA ALA A 101 -21.12 -11.26 14.95
C ALA A 101 -21.42 -9.75 14.96
N ASP A 102 -20.49 -8.93 14.48
CA ASP A 102 -20.67 -7.46 14.37
C ASP A 102 -21.33 -7.02 13.07
N HIS A 103 -21.91 -7.94 12.27
CA HIS A 103 -22.35 -7.69 10.89
C HIS A 103 -23.27 -6.47 10.76
N GLU A 104 -24.19 -6.24 11.69
CA GLU A 104 -25.10 -5.10 11.66
C GLU A 104 -24.40 -3.73 11.68
N ARG A 105 -23.21 -3.66 12.31
CA ARG A 105 -22.39 -2.43 12.38
C ARG A 105 -21.31 -2.37 11.31
N ALA A 106 -20.93 -3.53 10.78
CA ALA A 106 -19.72 -3.67 9.95
C ALA A 106 -20.02 -3.77 8.44
N TRP A 107 -21.23 -4.21 8.03
CA TRP A 107 -21.49 -4.60 6.66
C TRP A 107 -21.22 -3.48 5.64
N GLN A 108 -21.56 -2.22 5.93
CA GLN A 108 -21.26 -1.10 5.02
C GLN A 108 -19.76 -0.89 4.84
N ARG A 109 -19.01 -0.97 5.94
CA ARG A 109 -17.54 -0.85 5.89
C ARG A 109 -16.87 -2.04 5.21
N TRP A 110 -17.43 -3.24 5.35
CA TRP A 110 -16.98 -4.42 4.62
C TRP A 110 -17.20 -4.29 3.10
N HIS A 111 -18.39 -3.83 2.68
CA HIS A 111 -18.66 -3.58 1.27
C HIS A 111 -17.73 -2.50 0.71
N ARG A 112 -17.55 -1.40 1.46
CA ARG A 112 -16.59 -0.36 1.06
C ARG A 112 -15.15 -0.90 0.95
N ALA A 113 -14.74 -1.82 1.81
CA ALA A 113 -13.43 -2.47 1.72
C ALA A 113 -13.29 -3.34 0.47
N ILE A 114 -14.33 -4.04 0.05
CA ILE A 114 -14.35 -4.78 -1.22
C ILE A 114 -14.21 -3.81 -2.40
N ASP A 115 -14.94 -2.70 -2.38
CA ASP A 115 -14.87 -1.68 -3.42
C ASP A 115 -13.47 -1.05 -3.53
N ILE A 116 -12.87 -0.67 -2.40
CA ILE A 116 -11.55 -0.04 -2.41
C ILE A 116 -10.45 -1.08 -2.64
N ASN A 117 -10.39 -2.13 -1.82
CA ASN A 117 -9.23 -3.04 -1.80
C ASN A 117 -9.19 -4.01 -2.98
N ILE A 118 -10.35 -4.38 -3.56
CA ILE A 118 -10.42 -5.31 -4.69
C ILE A 118 -10.70 -4.55 -5.98
N LYS A 119 -11.86 -3.88 -6.10
CA LYS A 119 -12.23 -3.17 -7.33
C LYS A 119 -11.23 -2.05 -7.64
N GLY A 120 -10.73 -1.34 -6.60
CA GLY A 120 -9.70 -0.33 -6.77
C GLY A 120 -8.42 -0.88 -7.41
N VAL A 121 -7.97 -2.05 -7.01
CA VAL A 121 -6.80 -2.72 -7.63
C VAL A 121 -7.10 -3.14 -9.07
N VAL A 122 -8.28 -3.70 -9.34
CA VAL A 122 -8.71 -4.07 -10.71
C VAL A 122 -8.78 -2.82 -11.59
N ASN A 123 -9.36 -1.73 -11.09
CA ASN A 123 -9.48 -0.47 -11.80
C ASN A 123 -8.09 0.14 -12.11
N GLY A 124 -7.18 0.11 -11.14
CA GLY A 124 -5.81 0.55 -11.33
C GLY A 124 -5.10 -0.22 -12.44
N ILE A 125 -5.17 -1.55 -12.40
CA ILE A 125 -4.60 -2.40 -13.46
C ILE A 125 -5.23 -2.07 -14.81
N ALA A 126 -6.57 -2.02 -14.90
CA ALA A 126 -7.29 -1.75 -16.14
C ALA A 126 -7.01 -0.35 -16.72
N ALA A 127 -6.68 0.61 -15.88
CA ALA A 127 -6.37 1.97 -16.33
C ALA A 127 -4.99 2.10 -16.99
N VAL A 128 -4.02 1.24 -16.61
CA VAL A 128 -2.64 1.36 -17.09
C VAL A 128 -2.21 0.23 -18.02
N TYR A 129 -2.97 -0.86 -18.09
CA TYR A 129 -2.58 -2.09 -18.80
C TYR A 129 -2.21 -1.84 -20.26
N ASP A 130 -3.13 -1.27 -21.05
CA ASP A 130 -2.92 -1.04 -22.48
C ASP A 130 -1.74 -0.10 -22.74
N GLN A 131 -1.60 0.94 -21.92
CA GLN A 131 -0.48 1.87 -21.98
C GLN A 131 0.86 1.16 -21.72
N MET A 132 0.96 0.36 -20.65
CA MET A 132 2.18 -0.39 -20.33
C MET A 132 2.52 -1.44 -21.40
N ILE A 133 1.49 -2.11 -21.97
CA ILE A 133 1.69 -3.07 -23.08
C ILE A 133 2.21 -2.35 -24.33
N ALA A 134 1.64 -1.20 -24.68
CA ALA A 134 2.09 -0.40 -25.83
C ALA A 134 3.53 0.13 -25.67
N GLN A 135 3.91 0.48 -24.44
CA GLN A 135 5.29 0.88 -24.10
C GLN A 135 6.28 -0.29 -24.11
N GLY A 136 5.81 -1.53 -24.12
CA GLY A 136 6.61 -2.74 -23.99
C GLY A 136 7.20 -2.97 -22.60
N ARG A 137 6.81 -2.18 -21.60
CA ARG A 137 7.26 -2.28 -20.21
C ARG A 137 6.28 -1.59 -19.26
N GLY A 138 6.23 -2.09 -18.03
CA GLY A 138 5.49 -1.53 -16.91
C GLY A 138 5.82 -2.25 -15.61
N HIS A 139 5.42 -1.68 -14.48
CA HIS A 139 5.53 -2.31 -13.17
C HIS A 139 4.30 -2.01 -12.33
N VAL A 140 3.53 -3.04 -11.98
CA VAL A 140 2.40 -2.94 -11.06
C VAL A 140 2.85 -3.43 -9.69
N VAL A 141 2.74 -2.58 -8.68
CA VAL A 141 3.04 -2.89 -7.27
C VAL A 141 1.73 -2.84 -6.49
N ASN A 142 1.33 -3.96 -5.93
CA ASN A 142 0.10 -4.09 -5.16
C ASN A 142 0.41 -4.22 -3.67
N ILE A 143 -0.18 -3.36 -2.83
CA ILE A 143 -0.06 -3.46 -1.38
C ILE A 143 -1.13 -4.43 -0.84
N SER A 144 -0.71 -5.67 -0.59
CA SER A 144 -1.51 -6.70 0.07
C SER A 144 -1.34 -6.63 1.59
N SER A 145 -1.18 -7.76 2.25
CA SER A 145 -0.94 -7.90 3.70
C SER A 145 -0.52 -9.35 4.00
N ILE A 146 0.13 -9.58 5.14
CA ILE A 146 0.30 -10.95 5.67
C ILE A 146 -1.07 -11.64 5.87
N TYR A 147 -2.11 -10.88 6.17
CA TYR A 147 -3.48 -11.39 6.32
C TYR A 147 -4.13 -11.79 5.00
N GLY A 148 -3.50 -11.53 3.85
CA GLY A 148 -3.85 -12.12 2.57
C GLY A 148 -3.39 -13.59 2.42
N ASN A 149 -2.54 -14.10 3.31
CA ASN A 149 -2.09 -15.49 3.30
C ASN A 149 -3.10 -16.46 3.97
N GLY A 150 -4.12 -15.95 4.63
CA GLY A 150 -5.16 -16.75 5.27
C GLY A 150 -6.06 -15.93 6.19
N GLY A 151 -7.26 -16.45 6.46
CA GLY A 151 -8.24 -15.80 7.33
C GLY A 151 -7.78 -15.74 8.77
N VAL A 152 -8.09 -14.62 9.44
CA VAL A 152 -7.85 -14.39 10.87
C VAL A 152 -9.15 -13.92 11.51
N ALA A 153 -9.43 -14.39 12.73
CA ALA A 153 -10.59 -13.94 13.49
C ALA A 153 -10.57 -12.40 13.63
N GLY A 154 -11.72 -11.76 13.46
CA GLY A 154 -11.82 -10.29 13.49
C GLY A 154 -11.32 -9.57 12.23
N ALA A 155 -10.68 -10.26 11.29
CA ALA A 155 -10.20 -9.71 10.03
C ALA A 155 -10.73 -10.45 8.79
N GLY A 156 -11.79 -11.25 8.90
CA GLY A 156 -12.22 -12.17 7.85
C GLY A 156 -12.42 -11.50 6.48
N VAL A 157 -13.20 -10.43 6.41
CA VAL A 157 -13.44 -9.70 5.15
C VAL A 157 -12.17 -9.00 4.66
N TYR A 158 -11.42 -8.35 5.55
CA TYR A 158 -10.12 -7.75 5.20
C TYR A 158 -9.16 -8.77 4.63
N SER A 159 -8.99 -9.92 5.29
CA SER A 159 -8.16 -11.02 4.81
C SER A 159 -8.58 -11.50 3.42
N ALA A 160 -9.89 -11.65 3.18
CA ALA A 160 -10.42 -12.02 1.88
C ALA A 160 -10.06 -10.99 0.80
N THR A 161 -10.16 -9.67 1.10
CA THR A 161 -9.76 -8.64 0.14
C THR A 161 -8.26 -8.70 -0.18
N LYS A 162 -7.40 -8.93 0.81
CA LYS A 162 -5.94 -9.00 0.60
C LYS A 162 -5.49 -10.31 -0.06
N ALA A 163 -6.22 -11.42 0.16
CA ALA A 163 -6.05 -12.65 -0.61
C ALA A 163 -6.42 -12.47 -2.09
N ALA A 164 -7.52 -11.74 -2.37
CA ALA A 164 -7.90 -11.39 -3.73
C ALA A 164 -6.81 -10.57 -4.43
N VAL A 165 -6.19 -9.58 -3.76
CA VAL A 165 -5.07 -8.80 -4.30
C VAL A 165 -3.89 -9.70 -4.67
N THR A 166 -3.57 -10.70 -3.82
CA THR A 166 -2.50 -11.68 -4.13
C THR A 166 -2.85 -12.47 -5.39
N ALA A 167 -4.07 -13.00 -5.48
CA ALA A 167 -4.51 -13.77 -6.66
C ALA A 167 -4.51 -12.93 -7.95
N LEU A 168 -4.95 -11.67 -7.89
CA LEU A 168 -4.90 -10.73 -9.02
C LEU A 168 -3.45 -10.46 -9.45
N SER A 169 -2.53 -10.31 -8.50
CA SER A 169 -1.10 -10.12 -8.78
C SER A 169 -0.49 -11.32 -9.50
N ASP A 170 -0.83 -12.54 -9.05
CA ASP A 170 -0.33 -13.77 -9.65
C ASP A 170 -0.86 -13.97 -11.07
N ALA A 171 -2.16 -13.74 -11.30
CA ALA A 171 -2.78 -13.81 -12.62
C ALA A 171 -2.12 -12.82 -13.59
N LEU A 172 -2.03 -11.53 -13.20
CA LEU A 172 -1.42 -10.49 -14.04
C LEU A 172 0.04 -10.80 -14.37
N ARG A 173 0.80 -11.36 -13.42
CA ARG A 173 2.21 -11.75 -13.64
C ARG A 173 2.36 -12.78 -14.74
N VAL A 174 1.44 -13.75 -14.84
CA VAL A 174 1.43 -14.77 -15.88
C VAL A 174 0.95 -14.21 -17.21
N GLU A 175 -0.15 -13.44 -17.21
CA GLU A 175 -0.77 -12.90 -18.43
C GLU A 175 0.13 -11.88 -19.14
N ALA A 176 0.84 -11.06 -18.37
CA ALA A 176 1.70 -9.99 -18.88
C ALA A 176 3.20 -10.33 -18.84
N GLN A 177 3.55 -11.62 -18.75
CA GLN A 177 4.93 -12.08 -18.66
C GLN A 177 5.81 -11.49 -19.78
N GLY A 178 6.97 -10.98 -19.38
CA GLY A 178 7.93 -10.35 -20.30
C GLY A 178 7.60 -8.92 -20.71
N ARG A 179 6.47 -8.35 -20.26
CA ARG A 179 6.03 -6.97 -20.58
C ARG A 179 5.75 -6.12 -19.34
N ILE A 180 5.08 -6.69 -18.32
CA ILE A 180 4.76 -5.98 -17.09
C ILE A 180 5.32 -6.76 -15.89
N LYS A 181 6.12 -6.08 -15.07
CA LYS A 181 6.57 -6.58 -13.76
C LYS A 181 5.40 -6.49 -12.78
N VAL A 182 5.26 -7.47 -11.90
CA VAL A 182 4.24 -7.44 -10.85
C VAL A 182 4.88 -7.78 -9.51
N THR A 183 4.75 -6.86 -8.56
CA THR A 183 5.21 -7.06 -7.17
C THR A 183 4.02 -7.02 -6.23
N ASN A 184 3.97 -7.99 -5.33
CA ASN A 184 2.99 -8.06 -4.24
C ASN A 184 3.71 -7.79 -2.92
N VAL A 185 3.41 -6.65 -2.27
CA VAL A 185 4.00 -6.27 -1.00
C VAL A 185 3.05 -6.64 0.14
N LYS A 186 3.55 -7.39 1.12
CA LYS A 186 2.80 -7.93 2.26
C LYS A 186 3.34 -7.37 3.57
N PRO A 187 2.91 -6.16 4.00
CA PRO A 187 3.28 -5.66 5.31
C PRO A 187 2.63 -6.44 6.44
N THR A 188 3.28 -6.44 7.58
CA THR A 188 2.69 -6.83 8.87
C THR A 188 2.03 -5.62 9.54
N GLY A 189 2.04 -5.52 10.86
CA GLY A 189 1.49 -4.37 11.57
C GLY A 189 2.33 -3.12 11.38
N VAL A 190 1.67 -2.05 10.97
CA VAL A 190 2.26 -0.72 10.88
C VAL A 190 1.31 0.24 11.59
N LEU A 191 1.74 0.82 12.69
CA LEU A 191 0.97 1.85 13.40
C LEU A 191 1.31 3.25 12.84
N GLY A 192 0.53 4.24 13.28
CA GLY A 192 0.76 5.62 12.86
C GLY A 192 0.19 5.97 11.47
N THR A 193 -0.75 5.16 10.97
CA THR A 193 -1.46 5.43 9.71
C THR A 193 -2.97 5.55 9.93
N ASN A 194 -3.67 6.13 8.95
CA ASN A 194 -5.15 6.21 8.98
C ASN A 194 -5.85 4.85 8.81
N LEU A 195 -5.12 3.77 8.58
CA LEU A 195 -5.68 2.44 8.37
C LEU A 195 -6.50 1.95 9.59
N ALA A 196 -6.08 2.35 10.80
CA ALA A 196 -6.78 2.03 12.04
C ALA A 196 -8.17 2.68 12.17
N SER A 197 -8.44 3.78 11.45
CA SER A 197 -9.77 4.43 11.45
C SER A 197 -10.88 3.54 10.88
N GLY A 198 -10.51 2.49 10.15
CA GLY A 198 -11.43 1.48 9.62
C GLY A 198 -11.95 0.49 10.67
N VAL A 199 -11.29 0.35 11.82
CA VAL A 199 -11.65 -0.62 12.87
C VAL A 199 -13.07 -0.38 13.37
N VAL A 200 -13.90 -1.43 13.36
CA VAL A 200 -15.29 -1.41 13.84
C VAL A 200 -15.39 -1.96 15.25
N ASN A 201 -14.57 -2.98 15.56
CA ASN A 201 -14.52 -3.61 16.86
C ASN A 201 -13.05 -3.67 17.33
N GLU A 202 -12.73 -2.90 18.35
CA GLU A 202 -11.35 -2.79 18.87
C GLU A 202 -10.81 -4.13 19.39
N THR A 203 -11.67 -5.02 19.92
CA THR A 203 -11.23 -6.35 20.36
C THR A 203 -10.74 -7.23 19.19
N ALA A 204 -11.17 -6.95 17.97
CA ALA A 204 -10.68 -7.64 16.78
C ALA A 204 -9.21 -7.35 16.48
N VAL A 205 -8.67 -6.23 16.95
CA VAL A 205 -7.23 -5.90 16.84
C VAL A 205 -6.39 -6.91 17.62
N MET A 206 -6.85 -7.30 18.82
CA MET A 206 -6.16 -8.28 19.66
C MET A 206 -6.13 -9.67 19.01
N ALA A 207 -7.17 -10.02 18.24
CA ALA A 207 -7.26 -11.30 17.54
C ALA A 207 -6.18 -11.45 16.44
N LEU A 208 -5.63 -10.36 15.92
CA LEU A 208 -4.55 -10.37 14.94
C LEU A 208 -3.26 -11.01 15.49
N ALA A 209 -3.03 -10.90 16.79
CA ALA A 209 -1.88 -11.48 17.46
C ALA A 209 -2.13 -12.93 17.92
N GLY A 210 -3.37 -13.43 17.87
CA GLY A 210 -3.73 -14.80 18.25
C GLY A 210 -3.26 -15.15 19.66
N GLN A 211 -2.48 -16.24 19.80
CA GLN A 211 -1.92 -16.67 21.09
C GLN A 211 -0.95 -15.65 21.72
N ASN A 212 -0.38 -14.74 20.95
CA ASN A 212 0.51 -13.68 21.42
C ASN A 212 -0.27 -12.41 21.87
N GLY A 213 -1.61 -12.47 21.91
CA GLY A 213 -2.48 -11.34 22.26
C GLY A 213 -2.11 -10.62 23.56
N PRO A 214 -1.83 -11.30 24.68
CA PRO A 214 -1.42 -10.63 25.91
C PRO A 214 -0.15 -9.79 25.77
N GLN A 215 0.91 -10.33 25.14
CA GLN A 215 2.15 -9.60 24.91
C GLN A 215 1.96 -8.45 23.90
N PHE A 216 1.13 -8.65 22.88
CA PHE A 216 0.77 -7.59 21.92
C PHE A 216 0.03 -6.44 22.61
N ALA A 217 -0.92 -6.74 23.50
CA ALA A 217 -1.67 -5.73 24.26
C ALA A 217 -0.75 -4.91 25.18
N GLU A 218 0.20 -5.56 25.86
CA GLU A 218 1.21 -4.89 26.68
C GLU A 218 2.08 -3.94 25.84
N ASN A 219 2.64 -4.46 24.74
CA ASN A 219 3.48 -3.66 23.84
C ASN A 219 2.70 -2.50 23.19
N LEU A 220 1.43 -2.72 22.80
CA LEU A 220 0.58 -1.66 22.27
C LEU A 220 0.32 -0.57 23.33
N GLY A 221 0.05 -0.96 24.57
CA GLY A 221 -0.09 -0.02 25.68
C GLY A 221 1.18 0.81 25.89
N ASN A 222 2.34 0.15 25.88
CA ASN A 222 3.64 0.81 26.00
C ASN A 222 3.94 1.74 24.82
N PHE A 223 3.55 1.36 23.60
CA PHE A 223 3.65 2.23 22.41
C PHE A 223 2.81 3.50 22.57
N LEU A 224 1.55 3.36 22.98
CA LEU A 224 0.63 4.49 23.14
C LEU A 224 1.06 5.47 24.25
N THR A 225 1.79 4.98 25.25
CA THR A 225 2.31 5.80 26.37
C THR A 225 3.77 6.25 26.16
N GLY A 226 4.40 5.87 25.04
CA GLY A 226 5.82 6.16 24.78
C GLY A 226 6.77 5.42 25.71
N SER A 227 6.35 4.27 26.27
CA SER A 227 7.08 3.48 27.27
C SER A 227 7.65 2.17 26.72
N LEU A 228 7.74 2.03 25.39
CA LEU A 228 8.47 0.91 24.79
C LEU A 228 9.93 0.91 25.24
N ARG A 229 10.50 -0.27 25.41
CA ARG A 229 11.93 -0.42 25.73
C ARG A 229 12.79 0.09 24.56
N PRO A 230 13.99 0.60 24.80
CA PRO A 230 14.87 1.10 23.75
C PRO A 230 15.08 0.09 22.61
N GLU A 231 15.25 -1.20 22.93
CA GLU A 231 15.47 -2.28 21.96
C GLU A 231 14.24 -2.51 21.06
N GLN A 232 13.05 -2.15 21.52
CA GLN A 232 11.80 -2.30 20.75
C GLN A 232 11.58 -1.15 19.75
N THR A 233 12.31 -0.06 19.90
CA THR A 233 12.25 1.12 19.02
C THR A 233 13.52 1.30 18.18
N ASP A 234 14.56 0.54 18.44
CA ASP A 234 15.82 0.54 17.69
C ASP A 234 15.71 -0.38 16.48
N VAL A 235 15.79 0.16 15.27
CA VAL A 235 15.72 -0.59 14.01
C VAL A 235 16.85 -1.60 13.83
N ASP A 236 17.99 -1.40 14.48
CA ASP A 236 19.13 -2.31 14.46
C ASP A 236 19.02 -3.44 15.51
N SER A 237 17.95 -3.42 16.33
CA SER A 237 17.68 -4.46 17.31
C SER A 237 16.81 -5.58 16.74
N THR A 238 17.13 -6.85 17.06
CA THR A 238 16.27 -8.01 16.79
C THR A 238 14.96 -8.00 17.59
N GLN A 239 14.85 -7.11 18.58
CA GLN A 239 13.63 -6.89 19.36
C GLN A 239 12.78 -5.72 18.81
N TYR A 240 13.18 -5.11 17.69
CA TYR A 240 12.39 -4.08 17.00
C TYR A 240 10.97 -4.58 16.81
N TRP A 241 10.00 -3.87 17.44
CA TRP A 241 8.67 -4.46 17.63
C TRP A 241 7.69 -4.18 16.51
N LEU A 242 7.84 -3.06 15.82
CA LEU A 242 6.87 -2.61 14.85
C LEU A 242 7.55 -1.80 13.76
N ILE A 243 7.32 -2.19 12.49
CA ILE A 243 7.80 -1.39 11.37
C ILE A 243 7.08 -0.05 11.30
N THR A 244 7.83 0.99 10.95
CA THR A 244 7.28 2.33 10.71
C THR A 244 6.66 2.44 9.31
N PRO A 245 5.84 3.46 9.05
CA PRO A 245 5.40 3.77 7.69
C PRO A 245 6.57 4.04 6.73
N GLU A 246 7.67 4.61 7.23
CA GLU A 246 8.89 4.89 6.49
C GLU A 246 9.62 3.59 6.09
N ASP A 247 9.72 2.60 6.99
CA ASP A 247 10.31 1.29 6.69
C ASP A 247 9.57 0.60 5.54
N LEU A 248 8.24 0.67 5.57
CA LEU A 248 7.43 0.09 4.51
C LEU A 248 7.58 0.87 3.20
N ALA A 249 7.57 2.20 3.23
CA ALA A 249 7.77 3.02 2.04
C ALA A 249 9.14 2.74 1.40
N ALA A 250 10.19 2.64 2.21
CA ALA A 250 11.53 2.29 1.74
C ALA A 250 11.57 0.92 1.06
N ALA A 251 10.86 -0.09 1.60
CA ALA A 251 10.76 -1.40 0.99
C ALA A 251 10.02 -1.37 -0.37
N VAL A 252 8.93 -0.59 -0.48
CA VAL A 252 8.21 -0.39 -1.74
C VAL A 252 9.09 0.31 -2.77
N VAL A 253 9.77 1.37 -2.38
CA VAL A 253 10.71 2.09 -3.27
C VAL A 253 11.86 1.18 -3.72
N HIS A 254 12.38 0.33 -2.82
CA HIS A 254 13.41 -0.65 -3.17
C HIS A 254 12.95 -1.64 -4.27
N VAL A 255 11.72 -2.14 -4.21
CA VAL A 255 11.23 -3.07 -5.26
C VAL A 255 10.96 -2.34 -6.59
N ILE A 256 10.62 -1.06 -6.56
CA ILE A 256 10.44 -0.24 -7.77
C ILE A 256 11.80 0.11 -8.40
N ASP A 257 12.82 0.36 -7.59
CA ASP A 257 14.17 0.78 -8.02
C ASP A 257 15.04 -0.38 -8.52
N GLN A 258 14.42 -1.41 -9.10
CA GLN A 258 15.11 -2.53 -9.73
C GLN A 258 15.20 -2.32 -11.25
N PRO A 259 16.27 -2.84 -11.91
CA PRO A 259 16.34 -2.82 -13.36
C PRO A 259 15.17 -3.57 -14.00
N TRP A 260 14.82 -3.22 -15.23
CA TRP A 260 13.63 -3.79 -15.90
C TRP A 260 13.64 -5.31 -16.02
N GLY A 261 14.81 -5.91 -16.15
CA GLY A 261 14.96 -7.37 -16.28
C GLY A 261 14.83 -8.14 -14.95
N ILE A 262 14.70 -7.44 -13.81
CA ILE A 262 14.59 -8.07 -12.48
C ILE A 262 13.29 -7.69 -11.81
N THR A 263 12.55 -8.68 -11.32
CA THR A 263 11.33 -8.48 -10.53
C THR A 263 11.50 -9.12 -9.16
N ILE A 264 11.28 -8.35 -8.10
CA ILE A 264 11.01 -8.89 -6.76
C ILE A 264 9.51 -9.13 -6.73
N SER A 265 9.08 -10.37 -6.93
CA SER A 265 7.65 -10.69 -7.17
C SER A 265 6.81 -10.63 -5.91
N ASP A 266 7.38 -11.06 -4.78
CA ASP A 266 6.72 -11.03 -3.47
C ASP A 266 7.71 -10.58 -2.40
N VAL A 267 7.27 -9.68 -1.53
CA VAL A 267 8.06 -9.25 -0.38
C VAL A 267 7.15 -9.13 0.84
N THR A 268 7.57 -9.75 1.95
CA THR A 268 6.95 -9.55 3.25
C THR A 268 7.85 -8.68 4.10
N VAL A 269 7.32 -7.57 4.61
CA VAL A 269 8.06 -6.63 5.47
C VAL A 269 7.56 -6.79 6.89
N ARG A 270 8.47 -7.14 7.80
CA ARG A 270 8.16 -7.49 9.20
C ARG A 270 9.16 -6.84 10.15
N ALA A 271 8.69 -6.46 11.35
CA ALA A 271 9.59 -6.23 12.46
C ALA A 271 10.02 -7.58 13.07
N THR A 272 11.30 -7.73 13.40
CA THR A 272 11.84 -9.01 13.90
C THR A 272 11.22 -9.41 15.24
N GLY A 273 10.86 -8.44 16.10
CA GLY A 273 10.27 -8.64 17.43
C GLY A 273 8.74 -8.58 17.47
N GLU A 274 8.04 -8.59 16.34
CA GLU A 274 6.58 -8.47 16.31
C GLU A 274 5.83 -9.67 16.90
N ASN A 275 4.57 -9.46 17.26
CA ASN A 275 3.71 -10.48 17.87
C ASN A 275 2.66 -11.08 16.90
N TYR A 276 2.65 -10.72 15.63
CA TYR A 276 1.65 -11.24 14.69
C TYR A 276 1.86 -12.70 14.33
N VAL A 277 0.76 -13.46 14.15
CA VAL A 277 0.78 -14.94 14.00
C VAL A 277 0.80 -15.42 12.54
N ARG A 278 1.02 -14.56 11.56
CA ARG A 278 1.04 -14.93 10.13
C ARG A 278 2.37 -14.57 9.44
#